data_346107e471bf02d3f9e3ecb7d6ff036d
#
_entry.id   346107e471bf02d3f9e3ecb7d6ff036d
#
_cell.length_a   1.000
_cell.length_b   1.000
_cell.length_c   1.000
_cell.angle_alpha   90.00
_cell.angle_beta   90.00
_cell.angle_gamma   90.00
#
_symmetry.space_group_name_H-M   'P 1'
#
loop_
_entity.id
_entity.type
_entity.pdbx_description
1 polymer ?
#
loop_
_entity_poly.entity_id
_entity_poly.type
_entity_poly.pdbx_seq_one_letter_code
_entity_poly.pdbx_strand_id
1 'polypeptide(L)'
;MRMYKSLIGEKVTIVVSSRGDNLLEYIGTLQSESEDAVELKNVDISYLMLNFQRGIFGGNINKYKENLDSVIINKRYIISCDK
;
A
#
# COMPACT_ATOMS: atom_id res chain seq x y z
N MET A 1 -5.60 14.73 -10.21
CA MET A 1 -5.78 13.28 -10.05
C MET A 1 -4.53 12.53 -10.48
N ARG A 2 -4.11 11.57 -9.67
CA ARG A 2 -2.92 10.81 -9.98
C ARG A 2 -3.21 9.72 -10.98
N MET A 3 -2.32 9.57 -11.92
CA MET A 3 -2.44 8.54 -12.94
C MET A 3 -1.22 7.64 -12.88
N TYR A 4 -1.47 6.35 -12.95
CA TYR A 4 -0.41 5.35 -12.81
C TYR A 4 -0.28 4.47 -14.04
N LYS A 5 -0.81 4.92 -15.17
CA LYS A 5 -0.82 4.10 -16.39
C LYS A 5 0.56 3.63 -16.82
N SER A 6 1.55 4.46 -16.62
CA SER A 6 2.91 4.09 -17.02
C SER A 6 3.48 2.96 -16.19
N LEU A 7 2.83 2.64 -15.08
CA LEU A 7 3.29 1.57 -14.20
C LEU A 7 2.55 0.27 -14.39
N ILE A 8 1.59 0.22 -15.30
CA ILE A 8 0.85 -1.02 -15.54
C ILE A 8 1.82 -2.10 -16.03
N GLY A 9 1.76 -3.25 -15.39
CA GLY A 9 2.67 -4.35 -15.68
C GLY A 9 3.90 -4.36 -14.81
N GLU A 10 4.12 -3.29 -14.04
CA GLU A 10 5.29 -3.18 -13.18
C GLU A 10 4.95 -3.59 -11.76
N LYS A 11 5.96 -4.07 -11.05
CA LYS A 11 5.80 -4.33 -9.63
C LYS A 11 5.92 -3.01 -8.89
N VAL A 12 4.91 -2.68 -8.11
CA VAL A 12 4.85 -1.41 -7.41
C VAL A 12 4.64 -1.61 -5.92
N THR A 13 5.03 -0.60 -5.16
CA THR A 13 4.77 -0.54 -3.72
C THR A 13 3.82 0.63 -3.48
N ILE A 14 2.64 0.32 -2.95
CA ILE A 14 1.64 1.35 -2.68
C ILE A 14 1.40 1.41 -1.19
N VAL A 15 1.55 2.59 -0.63
CA VAL A 15 1.29 2.82 0.79
C VAL A 15 -0.02 3.57 0.90
N VAL A 16 -0.92 3.04 1.73
CA VAL A 16 -2.21 3.68 1.95
C VAL A 16 -2.37 3.98 3.43
N SER A 17 -3.16 5.00 3.72
CA SER A 17 -3.49 5.33 5.08
C SER A 17 -4.59 4.41 5.58
N SER A 18 -4.48 4.02 6.82
CA SER A 18 -5.51 3.26 7.48
C SER A 18 -5.94 4.06 8.70
N ARG A 19 -6.74 3.47 9.55
CA ARG A 19 -7.22 4.20 10.71
C ARG A 19 -6.09 4.49 11.68
N GLY A 20 -6.12 5.70 12.23
CA GLY A 20 -5.14 6.11 13.20
C GLY A 20 -3.78 6.27 12.57
N ASP A 21 -2.77 5.79 13.27
CA ASP A 21 -1.40 5.91 12.80
C ASP A 21 -0.95 4.70 12.00
N ASN A 22 -1.89 3.87 11.60
CA ASN A 22 -1.54 2.66 10.88
C ASN A 22 -1.39 2.92 9.39
N LEU A 23 -0.42 2.25 8.80
CA LEU A 23 -0.22 2.30 7.37
C LEU A 23 -0.28 0.89 6.82
N LEU A 24 -0.79 0.78 5.61
CA LEU A 24 -0.79 -0.48 4.89
C LEU A 24 0.10 -0.34 3.68
N GLU A 25 0.93 -1.35 3.47
CA GLU A 25 1.80 -1.37 2.32
C GLU A 25 1.41 -2.55 1.43
N TYR A 26 1.16 -2.27 0.17
CA TYR A 26 0.80 -3.28 -0.80
C TYR A 26 1.90 -3.38 -1.83
N ILE A 27 2.45 -4.56 -2.01
CA ILE A 27 3.48 -4.79 -3.01
C ILE A 27 2.95 -5.81 -3.99
N GLY A 28 2.81 -5.40 -5.23
CA GLY A 28 2.28 -6.30 -6.24
C GLY A 28 2.41 -5.71 -7.63
N THR A 29 1.90 -6.43 -8.61
CA THR A 29 1.96 -5.99 -9.99
C THR A 29 0.72 -5.17 -10.32
N LEU A 30 0.93 -3.96 -10.81
CA LEU A 30 -0.20 -3.11 -11.19
C LEU A 30 -0.83 -3.68 -12.44
N GLN A 31 -2.08 -4.09 -12.30
CA GLN A 31 -2.80 -4.77 -13.37
C GLN A 31 -3.61 -3.79 -14.22
N SER A 32 -4.29 -2.89 -13.58
CA SER A 32 -5.14 -1.96 -14.26
C SER A 32 -5.42 -0.75 -13.40
N GLU A 33 -5.91 0.27 -14.03
CA GLU A 33 -6.22 1.52 -13.36
C GLU A 33 -7.53 2.07 -13.91
N SER A 34 -8.38 2.53 -13.01
CA SER A 34 -9.56 3.28 -13.39
C SER A 34 -9.43 4.69 -12.83
N GLU A 35 -10.45 5.49 -12.99
CA GLU A 35 -10.44 6.85 -12.48
C GLU A 35 -10.28 6.88 -10.97
N ASP A 36 -10.92 5.95 -10.28
CA ASP A 36 -10.98 5.97 -8.82
C ASP A 36 -10.13 4.92 -8.13
N ALA A 37 -9.61 3.95 -8.85
CA ALA A 37 -8.97 2.81 -8.21
C ALA A 37 -7.87 2.23 -9.05
N VAL A 38 -7.02 1.44 -8.40
CA VAL A 38 -6.01 0.63 -9.09
C VAL A 38 -6.20 -0.81 -8.64
N GLU A 39 -5.87 -1.73 -9.52
CA GLU A 39 -5.93 -3.14 -9.22
C GLU A 39 -4.54 -3.73 -9.27
N LEU A 40 -4.18 -4.45 -8.21
CA LEU A 40 -2.90 -5.14 -8.12
C LEU A 40 -3.12 -6.63 -8.12
N LYS A 41 -2.14 -7.37 -8.64
CA LYS A 41 -2.13 -8.82 -8.60
C LYS A 41 -0.92 -9.33 -7.88
N ASN A 42 -1.03 -10.52 -7.31
CA ASN A 42 0.03 -11.16 -6.54
C ASN A 42 0.54 -10.21 -5.46
N VAL A 43 -0.34 -9.85 -4.56
CA VAL A 43 -0.12 -8.76 -3.65
C VAL A 43 0.32 -9.25 -2.28
N ASP A 44 1.41 -8.69 -1.80
CA ASP A 44 1.83 -8.87 -0.42
C ASP A 44 1.41 -7.65 0.37
N ILE A 45 0.67 -7.86 1.43
CA ILE A 45 0.20 -6.77 2.27
C ILE A 45 0.95 -6.80 3.57
N SER A 46 1.46 -5.65 3.97
CA SER A 46 2.13 -5.50 5.26
C SER A 46 1.45 -4.41 6.04
N TYR A 47 1.25 -4.68 7.31
CA TYR A 47 0.74 -3.70 8.24
C TYR A 47 1.92 -3.03 8.90
N LEU A 48 1.96 -1.73 8.85
CA LEU A 48 2.97 -0.97 9.57
C LEU A 48 2.27 -0.23 10.68
N MET A 49 2.49 -0.66 11.89
CA MET A 49 1.95 0.02 13.05
C MET A 49 3.07 0.81 13.68
N LEU A 50 2.94 2.12 13.64
CA LEU A 50 3.92 2.98 14.24
C LEU A 50 3.49 3.26 15.67
N ASN A 51 4.32 2.86 16.60
CA ASN A 51 4.02 3.10 17.99
C ASN A 51 4.90 4.22 18.50
N PHE A 52 4.34 5.42 18.51
CA PHE A 52 5.09 6.58 18.97
C PHE A 52 4.98 6.80 20.46
N GLN A 53 4.16 6.01 21.11
CA GLN A 53 3.85 6.26 22.48
C GLN A 53 5.03 6.32 23.39
N ARG A 54 6.03 5.56 23.11
CA ARG A 54 7.16 5.52 24.00
C ARG A 54 8.24 6.43 23.62
N GLY A 55 8.08 7.16 22.58
CA GLY A 55 9.10 8.05 22.13
C GLY A 55 10.38 7.35 21.78
N ILE A 56 10.35 6.08 21.62
CA ILE A 56 11.54 5.34 21.29
C ILE A 56 11.71 5.33 19.82
N PHE A 57 12.82 5.90 19.41
CA PHE A 57 13.10 5.86 18.05
C PHE A 57 13.20 4.50 17.60
N GLY A 58 12.88 4.28 16.46
CA GLY A 58 12.83 2.98 15.89
C GLY A 58 11.74 2.16 16.45
N GLY A 59 10.81 2.74 17.13
CA GLY A 59 9.80 2.05 17.82
C GLY A 59 9.32 0.77 17.17
N ASN A 60 8.57 -0.01 17.82
CA ASN A 60 8.16 -1.27 17.34
C ASN A 60 7.30 -1.14 16.12
N ILE A 61 7.78 -1.66 15.01
CA ILE A 61 6.99 -1.76 13.82
C ILE A 61 6.50 -3.18 13.76
N ASN A 62 5.22 -3.34 14.01
CA ASN A 62 4.63 -4.66 13.89
C ASN A 62 4.27 -4.89 12.45
N LYS A 63 4.86 -5.92 11.86
CA LYS A 63 4.55 -6.27 10.49
C LYS A 63 3.65 -7.47 10.48
N TYR A 64 2.54 -7.34 9.82
CA TYR A 64 1.66 -8.44 9.55
C TYR A 64 1.68 -8.63 8.06
N LYS A 65 1.93 -9.84 7.61
CA LYS A 65 2.02 -10.12 6.19
C LYS A 65 0.90 -11.03 5.76
N GLU A 66 0.33 -10.69 4.63
CA GLU A 66 -0.70 -11.49 4.02
C GLU A 66 -0.51 -11.44 2.51
N ASN A 67 -0.77 -12.53 1.83
CA ASN A 67 -0.67 -12.58 0.39
C ASN A 67 -2.05 -12.76 -0.20
N LEU A 68 -2.38 -11.96 -1.20
CA LEU A 68 -3.65 -12.02 -1.90
C LEU A 68 -3.44 -12.15 -3.38
N ASP A 69 -4.37 -12.83 -4.06
CA ASP A 69 -4.29 -12.96 -5.50
C ASP A 69 -4.49 -11.63 -6.20
N SER A 70 -5.38 -10.81 -5.67
CA SER A 70 -5.60 -9.49 -6.22
C SER A 70 -6.25 -8.59 -5.19
N VAL A 71 -6.10 -7.29 -5.39
CA VAL A 71 -6.71 -6.31 -4.51
C VAL A 71 -7.00 -5.05 -5.30
N ILE A 72 -8.10 -4.41 -4.96
CA ILE A 72 -8.47 -3.13 -5.56
C ILE A 72 -8.31 -2.06 -4.50
N ILE A 73 -7.54 -1.03 -4.84
CA ILE A 73 -7.23 0.05 -3.91
C ILE A 73 -7.82 1.34 -4.43
N ASN A 74 -8.61 2.00 -3.59
CA ASN A 74 -9.18 3.28 -3.95
C ASN A 74 -8.09 4.34 -3.90
N LYS A 75 -7.96 5.10 -4.97
CA LYS A 75 -6.87 6.08 -5.11
C LYS A 75 -6.87 7.13 -4.01
N ARG A 76 -8.04 7.44 -3.47
CA ARG A 76 -8.13 8.49 -2.46
C ARG A 76 -7.35 8.17 -1.19
N TYR A 77 -7.07 6.90 -0.95
CA TYR A 77 -6.34 6.49 0.24
C TYR A 77 -4.85 6.30 0.01
N ILE A 78 -4.41 6.43 -1.23
CA ILE A 78 -3.01 6.19 -1.55
C ILE A 78 -2.15 7.36 -1.11
N ILE A 79 -1.15 7.07 -0.28
CA ILE A 79 -0.18 8.06 0.15
C ILE A 79 0.96 8.12 -0.85
N SER A 80 1.45 6.97 -1.27
CA SER A 80 2.54 6.92 -2.24
C SER A 80 2.43 5.68 -3.09
N CYS A 81 2.99 5.75 -4.27
CA CYS A 81 3.06 4.63 -5.19
C CYS A 81 4.39 4.70 -5.90
N ASP A 82 5.24 3.70 -5.66
CA ASP A 82 6.58 3.67 -6.23
C ASP A 82 6.85 2.32 -6.88
N LYS A 83 7.77 2.35 -7.81
CA LYS A 83 8.19 1.16 -8.50
C LYS A 83 9.18 0.35 -7.68
#